data_0a3adb3ccb251c81ac69442f447d8e8c
#
_entry.id   0a3adb3ccb251c81ac69442f447d8e8c
#
_cell.length_a   1.000
_cell.length_b   1.000
_cell.length_c   1.000
_cell.angle_alpha   90.00
_cell.angle_beta   90.00
_cell.angle_gamma   90.00
#
_symmetry.space_group_name_H-M   'P 1'
#
loop_
_entity.id
_entity.type
_entity.pdbx_description
1 polymer ?
#
loop_
_entity_poly.entity_id
_entity_poly.type
_entity_poly.pdbx_seq_one_letter_code
_entity_poly.pdbx_strand_id
1 'polypeptide(L)'
;MLNMNWKLEQREKEGKIIKTGIVGAGQMGRGMVTQMVLMKGITPAIVSDIIVDNAVQAFKYAGVADDDIVVAKTIEEANAGIAAGKYVACENSDFISQAEGVECVIDCTGVPDVGAKVATDAMRNGKHVVMLNVETDVVIGPYLDKFAKDHGVIYTGSAGDEPGAVMELYCFATAMGLKVEVMGKGKNNKLDYDCNPDTVLEEATRRKMSPRMLCAFKDGTKTMVEMTAMCNYTGLVPDVIGGHGPETKPGTEGVKQLNEIFKLKKDGGILNKHGVVEYVNGIAPGVFVTVSTDNDEIAYQLGYHSMGPGPLWTLYRPYHLCNLETPLTVAKAVIDGEKTCVAKDGLVAECITKAKIDLKAGDHLDGIGGYTTHGSICSEAEATEKGYVPFGLINKNAVMKVDCKKGDLITYDMVDLDKDTLIYKLRKEQDAMYGKHIL
;
A
#
# COMPACT_ATOMS: atom_id res chain seq x y z
N MET A 1 -0.25 -14.31 -11.22
CA MET A 1 -0.74 -13.62 -12.46
C MET A 1 -0.43 -14.41 -13.74
N LEU A 2 -0.71 -15.70 -13.71
CA LEU A 2 -0.47 -16.60 -14.84
C LEU A 2 -1.27 -16.16 -16.08
N ASN A 3 -0.65 -16.26 -17.25
CA ASN A 3 -1.26 -16.01 -18.56
C ASN A 3 -1.63 -14.55 -18.87
N MET A 4 -1.32 -13.58 -18.01
CA MET A 4 -1.68 -12.17 -18.24
C MET A 4 -1.00 -11.59 -19.49
N ASN A 5 0.24 -12.02 -19.80
CA ASN A 5 0.94 -11.65 -21.01
C ASN A 5 0.14 -11.98 -22.30
N TRP A 6 -0.46 -13.18 -22.38
CA TRP A 6 -1.27 -13.59 -23.53
C TRP A 6 -2.59 -12.83 -23.61
N LYS A 7 -3.23 -12.54 -22.48
CA LYS A 7 -4.47 -11.75 -22.44
C LYS A 7 -4.24 -10.32 -22.92
N LEU A 8 -3.14 -9.70 -22.49
CA LEU A 8 -2.75 -8.35 -22.94
C LEU A 8 -2.41 -8.33 -24.43
N GLU A 9 -1.65 -9.31 -24.93
CA GLU A 9 -1.37 -9.44 -26.37
C GLU A 9 -2.64 -9.64 -27.21
N GLN A 10 -3.62 -10.37 -26.69
CA GLN A 10 -4.89 -10.56 -27.35
C GLN A 10 -5.68 -9.24 -27.44
N ARG A 11 -5.74 -8.47 -26.34
CA ARG A 11 -6.39 -7.16 -26.33
C ARG A 11 -5.76 -6.18 -27.33
N GLU A 12 -4.43 -6.19 -27.45
CA GLU A 12 -3.73 -5.37 -28.45
C GLU A 12 -4.09 -5.77 -29.87
N LYS A 13 -4.08 -7.07 -30.20
CA LYS A 13 -4.48 -7.58 -31.51
C LYS A 13 -5.94 -7.23 -31.88
N GLU A 14 -6.81 -7.16 -30.88
CA GLU A 14 -8.21 -6.77 -31.05
C GLU A 14 -8.44 -5.26 -31.06
N GLY A 15 -7.41 -4.45 -30.87
CA GLY A 15 -7.51 -2.99 -30.74
C GLY A 15 -8.21 -2.51 -29.46
N LYS A 16 -8.33 -3.40 -28.45
CA LYS A 16 -8.99 -3.13 -27.15
C LYS A 16 -7.96 -2.78 -26.09
N ILE A 17 -7.09 -1.82 -26.35
CA ILE A 17 -6.03 -1.40 -25.43
C ILE A 17 -6.65 -0.78 -24.17
N ILE A 18 -6.27 -1.27 -23.01
CA ILE A 18 -6.70 -0.72 -21.73
C ILE A 18 -6.12 0.68 -21.58
N LYS A 19 -6.97 1.69 -21.44
CA LYS A 19 -6.57 3.06 -21.13
C LYS A 19 -6.63 3.32 -19.65
N THR A 20 -5.52 3.79 -19.07
CA THR A 20 -5.43 4.09 -17.64
C THR A 20 -5.27 5.57 -17.37
N GLY A 21 -5.79 6.01 -16.22
CA GLY A 21 -5.49 7.30 -15.64
C GLY A 21 -4.63 7.15 -14.41
N ILE A 22 -3.59 7.98 -14.25
CA ILE A 22 -2.65 7.92 -13.12
C ILE A 22 -2.65 9.25 -12.39
N VAL A 23 -2.83 9.22 -11.07
CA VAL A 23 -2.73 10.40 -10.19
C VAL A 23 -1.43 10.33 -9.40
N GLY A 24 -0.57 11.33 -9.61
CA GLY A 24 0.78 11.41 -9.05
C GLY A 24 1.86 10.88 -10.00
N ALA A 25 2.73 11.79 -10.46
CA ALA A 25 3.86 11.50 -11.34
C ALA A 25 5.23 11.56 -10.62
N GLY A 26 5.23 11.26 -9.32
CA GLY A 26 6.44 11.09 -8.53
C GLY A 26 7.25 9.86 -8.97
N GLN A 27 8.15 9.37 -8.14
CA GLN A 27 9.02 8.23 -8.48
C GLN A 27 8.22 6.99 -8.92
N MET A 28 7.12 6.65 -8.21
CA MET A 28 6.29 5.48 -8.53
C MET A 28 5.49 5.70 -9.82
N GLY A 29 4.76 6.81 -9.92
CA GLY A 29 3.94 7.11 -11.11
C GLY A 29 4.78 7.22 -12.39
N ARG A 30 5.91 7.91 -12.33
CA ARG A 30 6.84 8.02 -13.46
C ARG A 30 7.33 6.65 -13.97
N GLY A 31 7.78 5.78 -13.05
CA GLY A 31 8.24 4.44 -13.43
C GLY A 31 7.12 3.59 -14.02
N MET A 32 5.90 3.74 -13.50
CA MET A 32 4.71 3.05 -14.00
C MET A 32 4.31 3.53 -15.41
N VAL A 33 4.30 4.84 -15.65
CA VAL A 33 4.08 5.42 -16.98
C VAL A 33 5.08 4.84 -17.99
N THR A 34 6.38 4.84 -17.65
CA THR A 34 7.43 4.26 -18.49
C THR A 34 7.18 2.78 -18.75
N GLN A 35 6.81 2.00 -17.74
CA GLN A 35 6.52 0.58 -17.89
C GLN A 35 5.32 0.33 -18.80
N MET A 36 4.22 1.08 -18.63
CA MET A 36 3.00 0.90 -19.43
C MET A 36 3.21 1.25 -20.91
N VAL A 37 4.01 2.25 -21.22
CA VAL A 37 4.36 2.59 -22.63
C VAL A 37 5.09 1.44 -23.32
N LEU A 38 5.82 0.61 -22.58
CA LEU A 38 6.52 -0.57 -23.11
C LEU A 38 5.66 -1.84 -23.17
N MET A 39 4.51 -1.84 -22.47
CA MET A 39 3.64 -3.02 -22.40
C MET A 39 2.67 -3.08 -23.58
N LYS A 40 2.29 -4.30 -23.97
CA LYS A 40 1.21 -4.55 -24.92
C LYS A 40 -0.15 -4.46 -24.22
N GLY A 41 -1.16 -4.02 -24.95
CA GLY A 41 -2.56 -4.09 -24.53
C GLY A 41 -2.98 -3.18 -23.38
N ILE A 42 -2.09 -2.28 -22.92
CA ILE A 42 -2.35 -1.29 -21.88
C ILE A 42 -1.57 -0.01 -22.17
N THR A 43 -2.13 1.16 -21.82
CA THR A 43 -1.48 2.45 -22.03
C THR A 43 -1.83 3.45 -20.95
N PRO A 44 -0.88 4.31 -20.50
CA PRO A 44 -1.16 5.43 -19.59
C PRO A 44 -1.72 6.62 -20.39
N ALA A 45 -3.04 6.64 -20.61
CA ALA A 45 -3.69 7.60 -21.48
C ALA A 45 -3.66 9.04 -20.92
N ILE A 46 -3.79 9.18 -19.60
CA ILE A 46 -3.78 10.48 -18.92
C ILE A 46 -3.07 10.37 -17.55
N VAL A 47 -2.22 11.34 -17.26
CA VAL A 47 -1.46 11.45 -16.00
C VAL A 47 -1.65 12.83 -15.41
N SER A 48 -1.97 12.91 -14.11
CA SER A 48 -2.05 14.17 -13.38
C SER A 48 -0.98 14.27 -12.29
N ASP A 49 -0.45 15.48 -12.11
CA ASP A 49 0.41 15.83 -10.97
C ASP A 49 0.19 17.31 -10.64
N ILE A 50 0.24 17.68 -9.37
CA ILE A 50 0.13 19.08 -8.93
C ILE A 50 1.22 20.00 -9.56
N ILE A 51 2.30 19.38 -10.04
CA ILE A 51 3.32 19.99 -10.88
C ILE A 51 3.21 19.31 -12.24
N VAL A 52 2.44 19.88 -13.16
CA VAL A 52 2.14 19.27 -14.46
C VAL A 52 3.39 18.83 -15.24
N ASP A 53 4.51 19.54 -15.05
CA ASP A 53 5.78 19.16 -15.67
C ASP A 53 6.26 17.76 -15.24
N ASN A 54 5.93 17.29 -14.03
CA ASN A 54 6.25 15.94 -13.62
C ASN A 54 5.52 14.90 -14.50
N ALA A 55 4.25 15.15 -14.84
CA ALA A 55 3.47 14.28 -15.72
C ALA A 55 4.03 14.30 -17.16
N VAL A 56 4.38 15.49 -17.66
CA VAL A 56 5.05 15.64 -18.99
C VAL A 56 6.38 14.88 -19.01
N GLN A 57 7.21 15.05 -17.98
CA GLN A 57 8.49 14.36 -17.89
C GLN A 57 8.34 12.85 -17.77
N ALA A 58 7.28 12.35 -17.11
CA ALA A 58 7.02 10.91 -17.04
C ALA A 58 6.86 10.30 -18.44
N PHE A 59 6.14 10.95 -19.34
CA PHE A 59 6.00 10.53 -20.72
C PHE A 59 7.32 10.65 -21.51
N LYS A 60 8.08 11.72 -21.31
CA LYS A 60 9.39 11.91 -21.97
C LYS A 60 10.39 10.84 -21.53
N TYR A 61 10.43 10.46 -20.26
CA TYR A 61 11.25 9.34 -19.79
C TYR A 61 10.85 8.00 -20.41
N ALA A 62 9.59 7.85 -20.78
CA ALA A 62 9.09 6.68 -21.50
C ALA A 62 9.44 6.69 -23.00
N GLY A 63 10.05 7.77 -23.51
CA GLY A 63 10.42 7.93 -24.91
C GLY A 63 9.30 8.45 -25.81
N VAL A 64 8.23 9.00 -25.23
CA VAL A 64 7.13 9.63 -25.99
C VAL A 64 7.63 10.94 -26.60
N ALA A 65 7.36 11.14 -27.90
CA ALA A 65 7.71 12.37 -28.61
C ALA A 65 6.89 13.56 -28.10
N ASP A 66 7.48 14.77 -28.12
CA ASP A 66 6.82 15.99 -27.63
C ASP A 66 5.48 16.24 -28.35
N ASP A 67 5.42 15.99 -29.66
CA ASP A 67 4.20 16.15 -30.49
C ASP A 67 3.08 15.15 -30.08
N ASP A 68 3.39 14.09 -29.38
CA ASP A 68 2.44 13.10 -28.89
C ASP A 68 1.97 13.35 -27.46
N ILE A 69 2.47 14.41 -26.80
CA ILE A 69 2.09 14.81 -25.45
C ILE A 69 1.18 16.04 -25.52
N VAL A 70 0.01 15.95 -24.90
CA VAL A 70 -0.95 17.07 -24.77
C VAL A 70 -0.98 17.51 -23.31
N VAL A 71 -0.76 18.80 -23.04
CA VAL A 71 -0.99 19.39 -21.72
C VAL A 71 -2.40 19.97 -21.71
N ALA A 72 -3.34 19.26 -21.08
CA ALA A 72 -4.73 19.64 -21.02
C ALA A 72 -5.03 20.58 -19.85
N LYS A 73 -5.75 21.65 -20.14
CA LYS A 73 -6.26 22.62 -19.14
C LYS A 73 -7.75 22.48 -18.87
N THR A 74 -8.45 21.76 -19.74
CA THR A 74 -9.88 21.44 -19.60
C THR A 74 -10.10 19.95 -19.84
N ILE A 75 -11.25 19.44 -19.41
CA ILE A 75 -11.61 18.04 -19.65
C ILE A 75 -11.88 17.76 -21.14
N GLU A 76 -12.36 18.74 -21.89
CA GLU A 76 -12.59 18.64 -23.34
C GLU A 76 -11.26 18.46 -24.08
N GLU A 77 -10.22 19.22 -23.70
CA GLU A 77 -8.87 19.07 -24.26
C GLU A 77 -8.28 17.69 -23.93
N ALA A 78 -8.50 17.20 -22.67
CA ALA A 78 -8.06 15.89 -22.25
C ALA A 78 -8.73 14.78 -23.07
N ASN A 79 -10.06 14.83 -23.21
CA ASN A 79 -10.83 13.86 -23.99
C ASN A 79 -10.44 13.89 -25.48
N ALA A 80 -10.25 15.07 -26.06
CA ALA A 80 -9.77 15.22 -27.44
C ALA A 80 -8.38 14.59 -27.65
N GLY A 81 -7.45 14.82 -26.70
CA GLY A 81 -6.13 14.21 -26.72
C GLY A 81 -6.18 12.69 -26.68
N ILE A 82 -6.95 12.12 -25.72
CA ILE A 82 -7.13 10.67 -25.56
C ILE A 82 -7.79 10.04 -26.81
N ALA A 83 -8.78 10.73 -27.40
CA ALA A 83 -9.46 10.27 -28.61
C ALA A 83 -8.52 10.27 -29.83
N ALA A 84 -7.61 11.24 -29.89
CA ALA A 84 -6.57 11.32 -30.92
C ALA A 84 -5.40 10.32 -30.72
N GLY A 85 -5.43 9.49 -29.66
CA GLY A 85 -4.37 8.55 -29.34
C GLY A 85 -3.11 9.20 -28.76
N LYS A 86 -3.21 10.43 -28.26
CA LYS A 86 -2.11 11.16 -27.62
C LYS A 86 -2.05 10.82 -26.12
N TYR A 87 -0.90 11.12 -25.52
CA TYR A 87 -0.68 11.04 -24.08
C TYR A 87 -1.03 12.37 -23.41
N VAL A 88 -1.87 12.35 -22.39
CA VAL A 88 -2.37 13.58 -21.78
C VAL A 88 -1.75 13.82 -20.42
N ALA A 89 -1.15 15.00 -20.23
CA ALA A 89 -0.68 15.49 -18.93
C ALA A 89 -1.63 16.60 -18.42
N CYS A 90 -1.98 16.62 -17.15
CA CYS A 90 -2.80 17.68 -16.56
C CYS A 90 -2.43 17.94 -15.10
N GLU A 91 -2.76 19.13 -14.59
CA GLU A 91 -2.59 19.48 -13.18
C GLU A 91 -3.80 19.00 -12.34
N ASN A 92 -5.00 19.10 -12.89
CA ASN A 92 -6.23 18.76 -12.19
C ASN A 92 -6.51 17.24 -12.21
N SER A 93 -6.44 16.61 -11.03
CA SER A 93 -6.73 15.17 -10.86
C SER A 93 -8.20 14.81 -11.15
N ASP A 94 -9.13 15.77 -11.11
CA ASP A 94 -10.55 15.49 -11.42
C ASP A 94 -10.73 15.06 -12.88
N PHE A 95 -9.85 15.50 -13.79
CA PHE A 95 -9.89 15.06 -15.18
C PHE A 95 -9.65 13.56 -15.33
N ILE A 96 -8.85 12.96 -14.44
CA ILE A 96 -8.59 11.52 -14.46
C ILE A 96 -9.89 10.71 -14.27
N SER A 97 -10.71 11.11 -13.31
CA SER A 97 -11.99 10.45 -13.04
C SER A 97 -13.04 10.70 -14.14
N GLN A 98 -12.98 11.87 -14.80
CA GLN A 98 -13.95 12.30 -15.82
C GLN A 98 -13.54 11.88 -17.25
N ALA A 99 -12.28 11.54 -17.48
CA ALA A 99 -11.73 11.25 -18.81
C ALA A 99 -12.49 10.09 -19.51
N GLU A 100 -12.94 10.33 -20.73
CA GLU A 100 -13.61 9.33 -21.54
C GLU A 100 -12.67 8.22 -22.01
N GLY A 101 -13.16 6.98 -22.01
CA GLY A 101 -12.41 5.81 -22.44
C GLY A 101 -11.35 5.31 -21.45
N VAL A 102 -11.11 5.99 -20.31
CA VAL A 102 -10.30 5.47 -19.22
C VAL A 102 -11.09 4.39 -18.49
N GLU A 103 -10.54 3.17 -18.39
CA GLU A 103 -11.17 2.02 -17.76
C GLU A 103 -10.76 1.86 -16.29
N CYS A 104 -9.53 2.27 -15.94
CA CYS A 104 -8.99 2.12 -14.60
C CYS A 104 -8.16 3.33 -14.17
N VAL A 105 -8.31 3.74 -12.93
CA VAL A 105 -7.56 4.83 -12.29
C VAL A 105 -6.61 4.25 -11.25
N ILE A 106 -5.39 4.79 -11.21
CA ILE A 106 -4.36 4.42 -10.25
C ILE A 106 -4.01 5.64 -9.41
N ASP A 107 -4.10 5.54 -8.09
CA ASP A 107 -3.60 6.57 -7.18
C ASP A 107 -2.21 6.21 -6.68
N CYS A 108 -1.23 7.11 -6.95
CA CYS A 108 0.18 7.00 -6.56
C CYS A 108 0.61 8.14 -5.64
N THR A 109 -0.33 8.86 -5.01
CA THR A 109 -0.03 10.12 -4.30
C THR A 109 0.58 9.89 -2.91
N GLY A 110 0.22 8.80 -2.22
CA GLY A 110 0.62 8.54 -0.83
C GLY A 110 -0.01 9.53 0.18
N VAL A 111 -1.07 10.25 -0.21
CA VAL A 111 -1.79 11.19 0.63
C VAL A 111 -3.20 10.68 0.90
N PRO A 112 -3.56 10.32 2.15
CA PRO A 112 -4.82 9.63 2.46
C PRO A 112 -6.08 10.35 1.97
N ASP A 113 -6.18 11.66 2.17
CA ASP A 113 -7.36 12.44 1.77
C ASP A 113 -7.50 12.56 0.25
N VAL A 114 -6.37 12.68 -0.46
CA VAL A 114 -6.34 12.69 -1.94
C VAL A 114 -6.80 11.32 -2.48
N GLY A 115 -6.28 10.23 -1.92
CA GLY A 115 -6.66 8.88 -2.31
C GLY A 115 -8.16 8.61 -2.10
N ALA A 116 -8.73 9.09 -1.00
CA ALA A 116 -10.16 9.01 -0.74
C ALA A 116 -10.98 9.69 -1.84
N LYS A 117 -10.57 10.91 -2.26
CA LYS A 117 -11.24 11.65 -3.33
C LYS A 117 -11.07 10.96 -4.69
N VAL A 118 -9.84 10.63 -5.06
CA VAL A 118 -9.53 9.98 -6.35
C VAL A 118 -10.31 8.68 -6.51
N ALA A 119 -10.33 7.84 -5.48
CA ALA A 119 -11.02 6.56 -5.53
C ALA A 119 -12.54 6.74 -5.66
N THR A 120 -13.16 7.57 -4.82
CA THR A 120 -14.61 7.74 -4.84
C THR A 120 -15.09 8.42 -6.13
N ASP A 121 -14.36 9.41 -6.66
CA ASP A 121 -14.72 10.09 -7.90
C ASP A 121 -14.55 9.16 -9.12
N ALA A 122 -13.48 8.36 -9.17
CA ALA A 122 -13.28 7.37 -10.23
C ALA A 122 -14.41 6.33 -10.25
N MET A 123 -14.79 5.78 -9.09
CA MET A 123 -15.82 4.76 -8.97
C MET A 123 -17.22 5.30 -9.31
N ARG A 124 -17.55 6.56 -8.93
CA ARG A 124 -18.79 7.25 -9.36
C ARG A 124 -18.88 7.39 -10.87
N ASN A 125 -17.73 7.51 -11.54
CA ASN A 125 -17.64 7.59 -13.01
C ASN A 125 -17.45 6.21 -13.67
N GLY A 126 -17.76 5.11 -12.97
CA GLY A 126 -17.72 3.75 -13.50
C GLY A 126 -16.32 3.22 -13.83
N LYS A 127 -15.28 3.74 -13.19
CA LYS A 127 -13.90 3.31 -13.42
C LYS A 127 -13.41 2.40 -12.30
N HIS A 128 -12.66 1.36 -12.66
CA HIS A 128 -11.93 0.55 -11.69
C HIS A 128 -10.85 1.39 -10.99
N VAL A 129 -10.50 1.02 -9.77
CA VAL A 129 -9.46 1.71 -8.98
C VAL A 129 -8.41 0.73 -8.50
N VAL A 130 -7.14 1.05 -8.79
CA VAL A 130 -5.97 0.41 -8.20
C VAL A 130 -5.32 1.38 -7.22
N MET A 131 -5.35 1.02 -5.95
CA MET A 131 -4.84 1.85 -4.87
C MET A 131 -3.38 1.47 -4.58
N LEU A 132 -2.43 2.24 -5.12
CA LEU A 132 -1.02 2.13 -4.74
C LEU A 132 -0.74 2.98 -3.48
N ASN A 133 -1.63 3.90 -3.14
CA ASN A 133 -1.63 4.68 -1.91
C ASN A 133 -2.18 3.84 -0.75
N VAL A 134 -1.34 2.96 -0.22
CA VAL A 134 -1.69 2.04 0.88
C VAL A 134 -2.10 2.80 2.14
N GLU A 135 -1.62 4.04 2.29
CA GLU A 135 -1.97 4.94 3.39
C GLU A 135 -3.47 5.27 3.42
N THR A 136 -4.12 5.37 2.26
CA THR A 136 -5.59 5.50 2.16
C THR A 136 -6.28 4.17 2.47
N ASP A 137 -5.78 3.08 1.89
CA ASP A 137 -6.38 1.75 1.99
C ASP A 137 -6.49 1.26 3.43
N VAL A 138 -5.44 1.42 4.24
CA VAL A 138 -5.45 0.98 5.64
C VAL A 138 -6.40 1.78 6.52
N VAL A 139 -6.88 2.94 6.09
CA VAL A 139 -7.83 3.77 6.82
C VAL A 139 -9.27 3.47 6.43
N ILE A 140 -9.55 3.40 5.12
CA ILE A 140 -10.91 3.30 4.58
C ILE A 140 -11.08 2.22 3.50
N GLY A 141 -10.15 1.27 3.38
CA GLY A 141 -10.21 0.19 2.38
C GLY A 141 -11.52 -0.59 2.36
N PRO A 142 -12.06 -1.06 3.50
CA PRO A 142 -13.36 -1.73 3.55
C PRO A 142 -14.52 -0.88 3.03
N TYR A 143 -14.53 0.43 3.32
CA TYR A 143 -15.51 1.36 2.77
C TYR A 143 -15.38 1.45 1.24
N LEU A 144 -14.17 1.64 0.74
CA LEU A 144 -13.91 1.76 -0.70
C LEU A 144 -14.25 0.47 -1.45
N ASP A 145 -14.02 -0.70 -0.85
CA ASP A 145 -14.44 -1.98 -1.45
C ASP A 145 -15.96 -2.11 -1.55
N LYS A 146 -16.66 -1.72 -0.50
CA LYS A 146 -18.14 -1.68 -0.55
C LYS A 146 -18.64 -0.67 -1.58
N PHE A 147 -18.07 0.54 -1.59
CA PHE A 147 -18.41 1.59 -2.52
C PHE A 147 -18.20 1.16 -3.98
N ALA A 148 -17.11 0.45 -4.27
CA ALA A 148 -16.84 -0.13 -5.58
C ALA A 148 -17.92 -1.15 -6.00
N LYS A 149 -18.32 -2.05 -5.08
CA LYS A 149 -19.38 -3.03 -5.32
C LYS A 149 -20.71 -2.34 -5.63
N ASP A 150 -21.06 -1.29 -4.89
CA ASP A 150 -22.30 -0.52 -5.09
C ASP A 150 -22.32 0.20 -6.45
N HIS A 151 -21.14 0.48 -7.05
CA HIS A 151 -20.99 1.11 -8.38
C HIS A 151 -20.65 0.12 -9.51
N GLY A 152 -20.59 -1.19 -9.23
CA GLY A 152 -20.31 -2.22 -10.24
C GLY A 152 -18.89 -2.21 -10.80
N VAL A 153 -17.91 -1.69 -10.04
CA VAL A 153 -16.49 -1.61 -10.41
C VAL A 153 -15.61 -2.34 -9.43
N ILE A 154 -14.31 -2.47 -9.75
CA ILE A 154 -13.31 -3.09 -8.90
C ILE A 154 -12.51 -2.01 -8.18
N TYR A 155 -12.37 -2.17 -6.86
CA TYR A 155 -11.36 -1.54 -6.02
C TYR A 155 -10.38 -2.60 -5.55
N THR A 156 -9.07 -2.33 -5.62
CA THR A 156 -8.03 -3.26 -5.21
C THR A 156 -6.72 -2.56 -4.85
N GLY A 157 -5.97 -3.09 -3.90
CA GLY A 157 -4.56 -2.74 -3.72
C GLY A 157 -3.70 -3.26 -4.87
N SER A 158 -2.44 -2.80 -4.95
CA SER A 158 -1.49 -3.08 -6.03
C SER A 158 -0.68 -4.36 -5.80
N ALA A 159 -0.39 -5.11 -6.86
CA ALA A 159 0.38 -6.35 -6.83
C ALA A 159 1.86 -6.18 -6.47
N GLY A 160 2.46 -5.07 -6.88
CA GLY A 160 3.92 -4.88 -6.77
C GLY A 160 4.37 -4.27 -5.45
N ASP A 161 3.47 -3.69 -4.67
CA ASP A 161 3.78 -3.26 -3.31
C ASP A 161 3.88 -4.49 -2.38
N GLU A 162 4.61 -4.38 -1.27
CA GLU A 162 4.86 -5.54 -0.41
C GLU A 162 3.58 -6.29 0.00
N PRO A 163 2.48 -5.61 0.39
CA PRO A 163 1.23 -6.30 0.72
C PRO A 163 0.67 -7.11 -0.45
N GLY A 164 0.70 -6.56 -1.67
CA GLY A 164 0.24 -7.29 -2.86
C GLY A 164 1.19 -8.38 -3.31
N ALA A 165 2.51 -8.15 -3.20
CA ALA A 165 3.53 -9.13 -3.57
C ALA A 165 3.49 -10.37 -2.68
N VAL A 166 3.28 -10.20 -1.37
CA VAL A 166 3.20 -11.35 -0.45
C VAL A 166 1.88 -12.11 -0.58
N MET A 167 0.80 -11.48 -1.08
CA MET A 167 -0.47 -12.16 -1.34
C MET A 167 -0.32 -13.30 -2.36
N GLU A 168 0.62 -13.22 -3.31
CA GLU A 168 0.90 -14.36 -4.21
C GLU A 168 1.36 -15.59 -3.43
N LEU A 169 2.27 -15.42 -2.47
CA LEU A 169 2.73 -16.51 -1.61
C LEU A 169 1.64 -17.00 -0.66
N TYR A 170 0.88 -16.07 -0.08
CA TYR A 170 -0.23 -16.39 0.82
C TYR A 170 -1.31 -17.21 0.11
N CYS A 171 -1.77 -16.74 -1.04
CA CYS A 171 -2.78 -17.46 -1.84
C CYS A 171 -2.27 -18.82 -2.32
N PHE A 172 -1.00 -18.90 -2.73
CA PHE A 172 -0.37 -20.15 -3.13
C PHE A 172 -0.34 -21.15 -1.96
N ALA A 173 0.16 -20.74 -0.79
CA ALA A 173 0.26 -21.60 0.38
C ALA A 173 -1.11 -22.09 0.86
N THR A 174 -2.08 -21.17 1.00
CA THR A 174 -3.42 -21.51 1.47
C THR A 174 -4.21 -22.36 0.47
N ALA A 175 -4.02 -22.15 -0.83
CA ALA A 175 -4.63 -22.99 -1.87
C ALA A 175 -4.12 -24.44 -1.84
N MET A 176 -2.89 -24.67 -1.37
CA MET A 176 -2.33 -26.00 -1.14
C MET A 176 -2.76 -26.61 0.21
N GLY A 177 -3.55 -25.90 1.02
CA GLY A 177 -3.98 -26.36 2.34
C GLY A 177 -2.92 -26.22 3.44
N LEU A 178 -1.83 -25.47 3.21
CA LEU A 178 -0.86 -25.15 4.25
C LEU A 178 -1.40 -24.06 5.18
N LYS A 179 -1.05 -24.14 6.46
CA LYS A 179 -1.38 -23.11 7.43
C LYS A 179 -0.35 -22.00 7.37
N VAL A 180 -0.79 -20.75 7.23
CA VAL A 180 0.09 -19.58 7.30
C VAL A 180 0.25 -19.16 8.75
N GLU A 181 1.44 -19.34 9.28
CA GLU A 181 1.78 -19.01 10.67
C GLU A 181 2.33 -17.59 10.80
N VAL A 182 3.13 -17.16 9.82
CA VAL A 182 3.64 -15.79 9.73
C VAL A 182 3.65 -15.34 8.29
N MET A 183 3.23 -14.11 8.04
CA MET A 183 3.35 -13.45 6.76
C MET A 183 4.09 -12.12 6.95
N GLY A 184 4.95 -11.73 6.00
CA GLY A 184 5.67 -10.49 6.22
C GLY A 184 6.61 -10.07 5.12
N LYS A 185 7.42 -9.07 5.49
CA LYS A 185 8.35 -8.40 4.57
C LYS A 185 9.73 -8.19 5.17
N GLY A 186 10.72 -8.05 4.30
CA GLY A 186 12.03 -7.53 4.67
C GLY A 186 12.01 -6.00 4.79
N LYS A 187 12.76 -5.45 5.75
CA LYS A 187 12.95 -4.01 5.93
C LYS A 187 14.31 -3.58 5.40
N ASN A 188 14.30 -2.61 4.47
CA ASN A 188 15.51 -2.10 3.80
C ASN A 188 16.27 -1.08 4.61
N ASN A 189 15.57 -0.21 5.33
CA ASN A 189 16.15 0.91 6.04
C ASN A 189 16.18 0.60 7.53
N LYS A 190 17.33 0.84 8.19
CA LYS A 190 17.42 0.75 9.64
C LYS A 190 16.38 1.70 10.28
N LEU A 191 15.69 1.22 11.31
CA LEU A 191 14.75 2.05 12.07
C LEU A 191 15.47 3.21 12.74
N ASP A 192 14.91 4.39 12.58
CA ASP A 192 15.33 5.64 13.20
C ASP A 192 14.07 6.47 13.52
N TYR A 193 13.54 6.27 14.71
CA TYR A 193 12.33 6.97 15.16
C TYR A 193 12.53 8.47 15.37
N ASP A 194 13.78 8.94 15.40
CA ASP A 194 14.13 10.35 15.61
C ASP A 194 14.35 11.11 14.30
N CYS A 195 14.36 10.40 13.17
CA CYS A 195 14.53 11.06 11.88
C CYS A 195 13.36 12.00 11.56
N ASN A 196 13.68 13.08 10.89
CA ASN A 196 12.73 14.04 10.35
C ASN A 196 13.20 14.51 8.97
N PRO A 197 12.40 15.30 8.23
CA PRO A 197 12.77 15.73 6.88
C PRO A 197 14.14 16.41 6.78
N ASP A 198 14.57 17.16 7.80
CA ASP A 198 15.87 17.85 7.79
C ASP A 198 17.04 16.87 7.98
N THR A 199 16.89 15.91 8.92
CA THR A 199 17.96 14.94 9.21
C THR A 199 18.21 13.96 8.05
N VAL A 200 17.25 13.79 7.16
CA VAL A 200 17.35 12.90 5.99
C VAL A 200 17.55 13.64 4.66
N LEU A 201 17.62 14.98 4.68
CA LEU A 201 17.62 15.83 3.49
C LEU A 201 18.75 15.48 2.51
N GLU A 202 19.98 15.33 2.99
CA GLU A 202 21.15 15.00 2.15
C GLU A 202 20.95 13.63 1.45
N GLU A 203 20.53 12.62 2.21
CA GLU A 203 20.28 11.28 1.67
C GLU A 203 19.10 11.29 0.68
N ALA A 204 18.03 12.01 0.97
CA ALA A 204 16.88 12.15 0.09
C ALA A 204 17.26 12.82 -1.23
N THR A 205 18.06 13.89 -1.18
CA THR A 205 18.57 14.58 -2.37
C THR A 205 19.41 13.64 -3.23
N ARG A 206 20.35 12.90 -2.64
CA ARG A 206 21.17 11.90 -3.34
C ARG A 206 20.33 10.81 -4.00
N ARG A 207 19.25 10.37 -3.33
CA ARG A 207 18.32 9.35 -3.83
C ARG A 207 17.24 9.90 -4.77
N LYS A 208 17.20 11.22 -5.01
CA LYS A 208 16.19 11.93 -5.82
C LYS A 208 14.75 11.62 -5.37
N MET A 209 14.52 11.66 -4.06
CA MET A 209 13.22 11.41 -3.47
C MET A 209 12.83 12.49 -2.45
N SER A 210 11.55 12.53 -2.10
CA SER A 210 11.05 13.46 -1.07
C SER A 210 11.67 13.15 0.29
N PRO A 211 12.17 14.16 1.04
CA PRO A 211 12.63 13.98 2.42
C PRO A 211 11.58 13.37 3.34
N ARG A 212 10.31 13.78 3.21
CA ARG A 212 9.20 13.21 3.98
C ARG A 212 9.01 11.72 3.68
N MET A 213 9.09 11.31 2.41
CA MET A 213 8.97 9.91 2.04
C MET A 213 10.13 9.08 2.59
N LEU A 214 11.37 9.58 2.50
CA LEU A 214 12.53 8.89 3.09
C LEU A 214 12.41 8.79 4.62
N CYS A 215 11.92 9.86 5.26
CA CYS A 215 11.63 9.85 6.68
C CYS A 215 10.61 8.75 7.04
N ALA A 216 9.49 8.64 6.31
CA ALA A 216 8.49 7.61 6.54
C ALA A 216 9.02 6.17 6.36
N PHE A 217 10.02 5.96 5.51
CA PHE A 217 10.73 4.69 5.43
C PHE A 217 11.61 4.43 6.64
N LYS A 218 12.33 5.45 7.13
CA LYS A 218 13.29 5.29 8.24
C LYS A 218 12.61 5.22 9.60
N ASP A 219 11.54 6.01 9.84
CA ASP A 219 10.81 6.00 11.11
C ASP A 219 9.86 4.78 11.26
N GLY A 220 9.81 3.94 10.25
CA GLY A 220 9.00 2.72 10.27
C GLY A 220 7.54 2.90 9.85
N THR A 221 7.04 4.13 9.68
CA THR A 221 5.64 4.39 9.31
C THR A 221 5.21 3.56 8.10
N LYS A 222 6.00 3.58 7.02
CA LYS A 222 5.67 2.84 5.80
C LYS A 222 5.57 1.33 6.06
N THR A 223 6.51 0.77 6.85
CA THR A 223 6.48 -0.64 7.26
C THR A 223 5.21 -0.99 8.06
N MET A 224 4.81 -0.12 8.99
CA MET A 224 3.60 -0.33 9.79
C MET A 224 2.32 -0.25 8.95
N VAL A 225 2.25 0.70 8.01
CA VAL A 225 1.15 0.80 7.03
C VAL A 225 1.05 -0.47 6.19
N GLU A 226 2.16 -0.96 5.63
CA GLU A 226 2.19 -2.16 4.79
C GLU A 226 1.80 -3.42 5.58
N MET A 227 2.30 -3.57 6.82
CA MET A 227 1.89 -4.67 7.72
C MET A 227 0.39 -4.60 8.06
N THR A 228 -0.13 -3.39 8.30
CA THR A 228 -1.57 -3.19 8.54
C THR A 228 -2.41 -3.66 7.33
N ALA A 229 -1.98 -3.31 6.11
CA ALA A 229 -2.63 -3.79 4.88
C ALA A 229 -2.61 -5.33 4.78
N MET A 230 -1.44 -5.96 5.04
CA MET A 230 -1.32 -7.41 5.07
C MET A 230 -2.29 -8.08 6.06
N CYS A 231 -2.42 -7.51 7.26
CA CYS A 231 -3.40 -7.96 8.26
C CYS A 231 -4.83 -7.88 7.71
N ASN A 232 -5.20 -6.72 7.18
CA ASN A 232 -6.56 -6.45 6.71
C ASN A 232 -6.93 -7.29 5.47
N TYR A 233 -5.97 -7.68 4.64
CA TYR A 233 -6.20 -8.55 3.48
C TYR A 233 -6.37 -10.03 3.83
N THR A 234 -5.82 -10.48 4.97
CA THR A 234 -5.72 -11.91 5.29
C THR A 234 -6.46 -12.33 6.55
N GLY A 235 -6.72 -11.40 7.47
CA GLY A 235 -7.24 -11.71 8.81
C GLY A 235 -6.15 -12.07 9.83
N LEU A 236 -4.87 -12.15 9.41
CA LEU A 236 -3.75 -12.25 10.34
C LEU A 236 -3.64 -10.94 11.15
N VAL A 237 -3.03 -11.01 12.33
CA VAL A 237 -2.93 -9.85 13.23
C VAL A 237 -1.48 -9.57 13.62
N PRO A 238 -1.11 -8.38 14.13
CA PRO A 238 0.20 -8.20 14.73
C PRO A 238 0.32 -9.00 16.04
N ASP A 239 1.51 -9.54 16.32
CA ASP A 239 1.76 -10.25 17.59
C ASP A 239 1.94 -9.30 18.77
N VAL A 240 2.55 -8.17 18.54
CA VAL A 240 2.77 -7.06 19.49
C VAL A 240 2.61 -5.72 18.79
N ILE A 241 2.35 -4.66 19.54
CA ILE A 241 2.34 -3.29 19.02
C ILE A 241 3.71 -2.98 18.38
N GLY A 242 3.70 -2.55 17.11
CA GLY A 242 4.90 -2.19 16.36
C GLY A 242 5.69 -3.36 15.77
N GLY A 243 5.26 -4.62 16.01
CA GLY A 243 5.99 -5.81 15.56
C GLY A 243 7.27 -6.08 16.34
N HIS A 244 7.87 -7.26 16.14
CA HIS A 244 9.14 -7.64 16.79
C HIS A 244 10.37 -7.16 16.00
N GLY A 245 10.32 -7.18 14.66
CA GLY A 245 11.40 -6.75 13.79
C GLY A 245 12.73 -7.48 14.00
N PRO A 246 12.78 -8.80 14.02
CA PRO A 246 14.01 -9.54 14.27
C PRO A 246 15.08 -9.26 13.22
N GLU A 247 16.34 -9.35 13.63
CA GLU A 247 17.51 -9.28 12.76
C GLU A 247 17.83 -10.67 12.19
N THR A 248 18.17 -10.72 10.91
CA THR A 248 18.64 -11.95 10.24
C THR A 248 19.86 -11.67 9.37
N LYS A 249 20.51 -12.73 8.91
CA LYS A 249 21.49 -12.64 7.84
C LYS A 249 20.82 -12.21 6.52
N PRO A 250 21.57 -11.61 5.59
CA PRO A 250 21.05 -11.27 4.29
C PRO A 250 20.63 -12.48 3.44
N GLY A 251 19.61 -12.29 2.60
CA GLY A 251 19.22 -13.23 1.56
C GLY A 251 18.69 -14.58 2.08
N THR A 252 18.94 -15.64 1.33
CA THR A 252 18.38 -16.98 1.61
C THR A 252 18.87 -17.59 2.92
N GLU A 253 20.03 -17.21 3.42
CA GLU A 253 20.51 -17.66 4.73
C GLU A 253 19.64 -17.09 5.85
N GLY A 254 19.28 -15.81 5.74
CA GLY A 254 18.32 -15.18 6.66
C GLY A 254 16.95 -15.82 6.61
N VAL A 255 16.46 -16.17 5.41
CA VAL A 255 15.16 -16.85 5.24
C VAL A 255 15.12 -18.17 6.01
N LYS A 256 16.21 -18.95 6.00
CA LYS A 256 16.27 -20.22 6.77
C LYS A 256 16.22 -19.98 8.29
N GLN A 257 16.71 -18.83 8.78
CA GLN A 257 16.65 -18.49 10.20
C GLN A 257 15.21 -18.23 10.66
N LEU A 258 14.30 -17.79 9.76
CA LEU A 258 12.91 -17.48 10.09
C LEU A 258 12.16 -18.70 10.66
N ASN A 259 12.48 -19.91 10.22
CA ASN A 259 11.86 -21.14 10.73
C ASN A 259 12.13 -21.37 12.22
N GLU A 260 13.26 -20.89 12.72
CA GLU A 260 13.59 -20.93 14.16
C GLU A 260 13.09 -19.70 14.90
N ILE A 261 13.27 -18.51 14.34
CA ILE A 261 12.87 -17.22 14.93
C ILE A 261 11.37 -17.19 15.21
N PHE A 262 10.55 -17.65 14.25
CA PHE A 262 9.09 -17.57 14.34
C PHE A 262 8.42 -18.75 15.05
N LYS A 263 9.17 -19.56 15.76
CA LYS A 263 8.60 -20.46 16.76
C LYS A 263 7.95 -19.66 17.89
N LEU A 264 7.01 -20.31 18.58
CA LEU A 264 6.43 -19.73 19.78
C LEU A 264 7.49 -19.57 20.88
N LYS A 265 7.33 -18.62 21.77
CA LYS A 265 8.22 -18.40 22.93
C LYS A 265 8.44 -19.66 23.77
N LYS A 266 7.37 -20.47 23.97
CA LYS A 266 7.47 -21.75 24.69
C LYS A 266 8.35 -22.77 23.97
N ASP A 267 8.58 -22.61 22.67
CA ASP A 267 9.35 -23.52 21.81
C ASP A 267 10.72 -22.87 21.41
N GLY A 268 11.11 -21.78 22.08
CA GLY A 268 12.40 -21.11 21.90
C GLY A 268 12.42 -20.02 20.81
N GLY A 269 11.29 -19.64 20.26
CA GLY A 269 11.14 -18.53 19.30
C GLY A 269 10.75 -17.21 19.96
N ILE A 270 10.27 -16.25 19.15
CA ILE A 270 9.91 -14.90 19.61
C ILE A 270 8.40 -14.66 19.72
N LEU A 271 7.56 -15.49 19.12
CA LEU A 271 6.14 -15.24 18.96
C LEU A 271 5.32 -15.65 20.21
N ASN A 272 4.31 -14.85 20.52
CA ASN A 272 3.29 -15.21 21.51
C ASN A 272 2.24 -16.16 20.90
N LYS A 273 1.95 -16.00 19.61
CA LYS A 273 0.96 -16.78 18.85
C LYS A 273 1.37 -16.90 17.40
N HIS A 274 0.81 -17.86 16.69
CA HIS A 274 0.84 -17.95 15.22
C HIS A 274 -0.35 -17.23 14.59
N GLY A 275 -0.36 -17.12 13.26
CA GLY A 275 -1.36 -16.35 12.52
C GLY A 275 -1.07 -14.84 12.55
N VAL A 276 0.20 -14.45 12.41
CA VAL A 276 0.65 -13.06 12.60
C VAL A 276 1.32 -12.47 11.36
N VAL A 277 1.37 -11.13 11.32
CA VAL A 277 2.15 -10.37 10.35
C VAL A 277 3.38 -9.77 11.02
N GLU A 278 4.54 -9.85 10.36
CA GLU A 278 5.81 -9.41 10.93
C GLU A 278 6.74 -8.80 9.87
N TYR A 279 7.67 -7.95 10.27
CA TYR A 279 8.75 -7.51 9.41
C TYR A 279 10.11 -8.03 9.93
N VAL A 280 11.08 -8.12 9.02
CA VAL A 280 12.39 -8.70 9.32
C VAL A 280 13.50 -7.83 8.73
N ASN A 281 14.52 -7.53 9.51
CA ASN A 281 15.74 -6.89 9.02
C ASN A 281 16.67 -7.96 8.42
N GLY A 282 17.27 -7.67 7.25
CA GLY A 282 18.27 -8.54 6.61
C GLY A 282 17.82 -9.24 5.33
N ILE A 283 16.53 -9.51 5.12
CA ILE A 283 16.01 -10.21 3.93
C ILE A 283 15.36 -9.29 2.89
N ALA A 284 15.47 -7.98 3.07
CA ALA A 284 14.96 -7.02 2.10
C ALA A 284 15.71 -7.10 0.74
N PRO A 285 15.02 -6.79 -0.40
CA PRO A 285 13.67 -6.26 -0.52
C PRO A 285 12.55 -7.31 -0.64
N GLY A 286 12.68 -8.48 -0.04
CA GLY A 286 11.78 -9.59 -0.23
C GLY A 286 10.55 -9.60 0.67
N VAL A 287 9.61 -10.47 0.32
CA VAL A 287 8.43 -10.80 1.10
C VAL A 287 8.38 -12.30 1.38
N PHE A 288 7.74 -12.73 2.45
CA PHE A 288 7.76 -14.12 2.88
C PHE A 288 6.45 -14.57 3.53
N VAL A 289 6.23 -15.89 3.49
CA VAL A 289 5.18 -16.58 4.23
C VAL A 289 5.80 -17.80 4.90
N THR A 290 5.73 -17.88 6.22
CA THR A 290 6.14 -19.06 6.98
C THR A 290 4.90 -19.91 7.25
N VAL A 291 4.97 -21.19 6.87
CA VAL A 291 3.84 -22.12 6.90
C VAL A 291 4.10 -23.32 7.78
N SER A 292 3.03 -24.00 8.16
CA SER A 292 3.05 -25.30 8.80
C SER A 292 2.03 -26.25 8.17
N THR A 293 2.10 -27.54 8.55
CA THR A 293 1.11 -28.55 8.23
C THR A 293 0.98 -29.54 9.39
N ASP A 294 -0.24 -30.04 9.62
CA ASP A 294 -0.50 -31.13 10.59
C ASP A 294 -0.42 -32.52 9.93
N ASN A 295 -0.12 -32.59 8.64
CA ASN A 295 -0.05 -33.84 7.92
C ASN A 295 1.40 -34.34 7.77
N ASP A 296 1.72 -35.47 8.33
CA ASP A 296 3.08 -36.05 8.35
C ASP A 296 3.64 -36.30 6.95
N GLU A 297 2.80 -36.76 6.00
CA GLU A 297 3.24 -36.99 4.63
C GLU A 297 3.59 -35.69 3.92
N ILE A 298 2.79 -34.64 4.10
CA ILE A 298 3.10 -33.31 3.54
C ILE A 298 4.37 -32.73 4.18
N ALA A 299 4.56 -32.91 5.49
CA ALA A 299 5.79 -32.52 6.18
C ALA A 299 7.00 -33.26 5.61
N TYR A 300 6.89 -34.58 5.37
CA TYR A 300 7.93 -35.37 4.71
C TYR A 300 8.23 -34.88 3.28
N GLN A 301 7.20 -34.58 2.48
CA GLN A 301 7.37 -34.06 1.12
C GLN A 301 8.07 -32.68 1.10
N LEU A 302 7.73 -31.79 2.03
CA LEU A 302 8.43 -30.50 2.16
C LEU A 302 9.93 -30.71 2.47
N GLY A 303 10.25 -31.64 3.35
CA GLY A 303 11.64 -32.05 3.63
C GLY A 303 12.33 -32.65 2.40
N TYR A 304 11.65 -33.56 1.67
CA TYR A 304 12.15 -34.15 0.44
C TYR A 304 12.48 -33.08 -0.63
N HIS A 305 11.67 -32.05 -0.74
CA HIS A 305 11.93 -30.92 -1.63
C HIS A 305 12.93 -29.89 -1.06
N SER A 306 13.71 -30.27 -0.06
CA SER A 306 14.80 -29.45 0.52
C SER A 306 14.33 -28.15 1.21
N MET A 307 13.08 -28.11 1.64
CA MET A 307 12.55 -26.95 2.40
C MET A 307 13.00 -26.95 3.87
N GLY A 308 13.67 -28.01 4.34
CA GLY A 308 14.15 -28.16 5.73
C GLY A 308 13.33 -29.18 6.53
N PRO A 309 13.74 -29.45 7.79
CA PRO A 309 13.13 -30.52 8.60
C PRO A 309 11.76 -30.18 9.19
N GLY A 310 11.33 -28.90 9.14
CA GLY A 310 10.11 -28.47 9.80
C GLY A 310 10.27 -28.24 11.32
N PRO A 311 9.19 -27.95 12.05
CA PRO A 311 7.79 -27.94 11.60
C PRO A 311 7.35 -26.65 10.88
N LEU A 312 8.22 -25.68 10.70
CA LEU A 312 7.98 -24.45 9.97
C LEU A 312 8.80 -24.40 8.70
N TRP A 313 8.20 -23.91 7.62
CA TRP A 313 8.84 -23.73 6.31
C TRP A 313 8.53 -22.37 5.75
N THR A 314 9.53 -21.65 5.23
CA THR A 314 9.35 -20.30 4.71
C THR A 314 9.41 -20.29 3.19
N LEU A 315 8.32 -19.83 2.57
CA LEU A 315 8.26 -19.44 1.17
C LEU A 315 8.73 -18.00 1.05
N TYR A 316 9.57 -17.68 0.07
CA TYR A 316 10.21 -16.39 -0.04
C TYR A 316 10.27 -15.90 -1.49
N ARG A 317 9.88 -14.66 -1.69
CA ARG A 317 10.05 -13.92 -2.94
C ARG A 317 11.09 -12.81 -2.69
N PRO A 318 12.29 -12.89 -3.33
CA PRO A 318 13.42 -12.00 -3.00
C PRO A 318 13.29 -10.57 -3.58
N TYR A 319 12.16 -10.22 -4.13
CA TYR A 319 11.90 -8.92 -4.74
C TYR A 319 10.42 -8.57 -4.68
N HIS A 320 10.14 -7.30 -4.77
CA HIS A 320 8.85 -6.72 -5.15
C HIS A 320 9.13 -5.52 -6.07
N LEU A 321 8.35 -5.36 -7.13
CA LEU A 321 8.60 -4.36 -8.17
C LEU A 321 7.43 -3.38 -8.23
N CYS A 322 7.22 -2.64 -7.15
CA CYS A 322 6.07 -1.83 -6.81
C CYS A 322 5.34 -1.23 -8.03
N ASN A 323 5.97 -0.26 -8.68
CA ASN A 323 5.40 0.44 -9.82
C ASN A 323 5.41 -0.36 -11.13
N LEU A 324 6.31 -1.35 -11.28
CA LEU A 324 6.42 -2.15 -12.51
C LEU A 324 5.36 -3.26 -12.58
N GLU A 325 4.89 -3.76 -11.44
CA GLU A 325 3.85 -4.80 -11.35
C GLU A 325 2.44 -4.22 -11.26
N THR A 326 2.27 -2.97 -10.84
CA THR A 326 0.95 -2.32 -10.72
C THR A 326 0.12 -2.41 -12.01
N PRO A 327 0.68 -2.26 -13.23
CA PRO A 327 -0.08 -2.45 -14.47
C PRO A 327 -0.72 -3.85 -14.61
N LEU A 328 -0.13 -4.87 -14.01
CA LEU A 328 -0.72 -6.22 -14.01
C LEU A 328 -1.97 -6.31 -13.12
N THR A 329 -2.03 -5.51 -12.05
CA THR A 329 -3.25 -5.35 -11.23
C THR A 329 -4.36 -4.71 -12.04
N VAL A 330 -4.04 -3.67 -12.81
CA VAL A 330 -5.00 -3.03 -13.74
C VAL A 330 -5.54 -4.05 -14.72
N ALA A 331 -4.64 -4.81 -15.38
CA ALA A 331 -5.03 -5.83 -16.34
C ALA A 331 -5.94 -6.89 -15.70
N LYS A 332 -5.64 -7.33 -14.49
CA LYS A 332 -6.47 -8.30 -13.75
C LYS A 332 -7.86 -7.73 -13.44
N ALA A 333 -7.93 -6.48 -12.98
CA ALA A 333 -9.20 -5.82 -12.67
C ALA A 333 -10.07 -5.64 -13.92
N VAL A 334 -9.49 -5.17 -15.03
CA VAL A 334 -10.23 -4.87 -16.27
C VAL A 334 -10.57 -6.13 -17.08
N ILE A 335 -9.64 -7.09 -17.17
CA ILE A 335 -9.82 -8.28 -18.03
C ILE A 335 -10.58 -9.39 -17.29
N ASP A 336 -10.20 -9.65 -16.03
CA ASP A 336 -10.72 -10.79 -15.27
C ASP A 336 -11.84 -10.39 -14.31
N GLY A 337 -12.04 -9.09 -14.04
CA GLY A 337 -12.97 -8.61 -13.02
C GLY A 337 -12.57 -9.04 -11.61
N GLU A 338 -11.26 -9.29 -11.37
CA GLU A 338 -10.75 -9.80 -10.11
C GLU A 338 -9.88 -8.79 -9.38
N LYS A 339 -9.95 -8.85 -8.05
CA LYS A 339 -9.10 -8.08 -7.15
C LYS A 339 -7.77 -8.77 -6.94
N THR A 340 -6.70 -7.99 -6.73
CA THR A 340 -5.41 -8.52 -6.29
C THR A 340 -5.38 -8.70 -4.77
N CYS A 341 -5.74 -7.66 -4.05
CA CYS A 341 -5.83 -7.66 -2.59
C CYS A 341 -6.79 -6.58 -2.11
N VAL A 342 -7.52 -6.85 -1.05
CA VAL A 342 -8.49 -5.94 -0.44
C VAL A 342 -8.85 -6.44 0.96
N ALA A 343 -9.15 -5.52 1.87
CA ALA A 343 -9.76 -5.86 3.15
C ALA A 343 -11.18 -6.37 2.93
N LYS A 344 -11.49 -7.61 3.36
CA LYS A 344 -12.75 -8.28 3.02
C LYS A 344 -13.88 -7.98 4.00
N ASP A 345 -13.60 -8.07 5.30
CA ASP A 345 -14.62 -8.12 6.36
C ASP A 345 -14.37 -7.04 7.44
N GLY A 346 -13.90 -5.88 7.05
CA GLY A 346 -13.50 -4.81 7.96
C GLY A 346 -12.01 -4.81 8.27
N LEU A 347 -11.60 -3.97 9.19
CA LEU A 347 -10.20 -3.89 9.62
C LEU A 347 -9.96 -4.88 10.76
N VAL A 348 -8.83 -5.56 10.74
CA VAL A 348 -8.34 -6.43 11.82
C VAL A 348 -7.09 -5.86 12.50
N ALA A 349 -6.45 -4.89 11.86
CA ALA A 349 -5.34 -4.11 12.39
C ALA A 349 -5.47 -2.64 12.02
N GLU A 350 -4.84 -1.78 12.81
CA GLU A 350 -4.76 -0.33 12.61
C GLU A 350 -3.31 0.14 12.58
N CYS A 351 -3.00 1.05 11.67
CA CYS A 351 -1.79 1.85 11.76
C CYS A 351 -2.08 3.05 12.66
N ILE A 352 -1.66 2.97 13.91
CA ILE A 352 -1.93 3.96 14.96
C ILE A 352 -0.86 5.02 15.06
N THR A 353 -1.18 6.15 15.70
CA THR A 353 -0.31 7.31 15.84
C THR A 353 0.54 7.25 17.10
N LYS A 354 1.86 7.47 16.95
CA LYS A 354 2.82 7.53 18.05
C LYS A 354 3.63 8.84 17.99
N ALA A 355 3.86 9.46 19.14
CA ALA A 355 4.61 10.72 19.25
C ALA A 355 6.12 10.50 19.01
N LYS A 356 6.75 11.28 18.12
CA LYS A 356 8.20 11.31 17.89
C LYS A 356 8.95 12.16 18.89
N ILE A 357 8.30 13.19 19.38
CA ILE A 357 8.85 14.20 20.30
C ILE A 357 7.87 14.43 21.45
N ASP A 358 8.33 15.13 22.50
CA ASP A 358 7.41 15.70 23.48
C ASP A 358 6.53 16.75 22.82
N LEU A 359 5.22 16.63 22.98
CA LEU A 359 4.22 17.54 22.43
C LEU A 359 3.47 18.25 23.54
N LYS A 360 3.03 19.50 23.29
CA LYS A 360 2.26 20.32 24.19
C LYS A 360 0.83 20.50 23.69
N ALA A 361 -0.08 20.79 24.60
CA ALA A 361 -1.40 21.24 24.24
C ALA A 361 -1.29 22.50 23.34
N GLY A 362 -1.97 22.48 22.19
CA GLY A 362 -1.91 23.51 21.15
C GLY A 362 -0.89 23.23 20.04
N ASP A 363 -0.02 22.22 20.15
CA ASP A 363 0.90 21.86 19.08
C ASP A 363 0.16 21.24 17.89
N HIS A 364 0.53 21.69 16.68
CA HIS A 364 0.05 21.08 15.44
C HIS A 364 0.84 19.84 15.10
N LEU A 365 0.12 18.81 14.63
CA LEU A 365 0.72 17.59 14.09
C LEU A 365 0.97 17.77 12.58
N ASP A 366 1.80 16.91 11.99
CA ASP A 366 2.20 17.11 10.60
C ASP A 366 2.13 15.86 9.70
N GLY A 367 1.69 14.73 10.26
CA GLY A 367 1.38 13.50 9.52
C GLY A 367 2.60 12.74 8.99
N ILE A 368 2.41 12.01 7.89
CA ILE A 368 3.35 11.03 7.36
C ILE A 368 4.74 11.62 7.05
N GLY A 369 5.77 10.97 7.60
CA GLY A 369 7.17 11.35 7.40
C GLY A 369 7.52 12.75 7.93
N GLY A 370 6.78 13.22 8.91
CA GLY A 370 6.96 14.53 9.52
C GLY A 370 7.87 14.56 10.74
N TYR A 371 7.72 15.62 11.52
CA TYR A 371 8.55 15.93 12.69
C TYR A 371 7.94 15.41 13.98
N THR A 372 6.60 15.36 14.07
CA THR A 372 5.86 15.25 15.34
C THR A 372 5.45 13.83 15.68
N THR A 373 5.10 13.03 14.67
CA THR A 373 4.53 11.70 14.86
C THR A 373 5.01 10.69 13.83
N HIS A 374 4.86 9.39 14.15
CA HIS A 374 5.07 8.28 13.22
C HIS A 374 4.00 7.20 13.42
N GLY A 375 3.84 6.33 12.42
CA GLY A 375 2.92 5.20 12.49
C GLY A 375 3.47 4.04 13.31
N SER A 376 2.57 3.33 13.99
CA SER A 376 2.82 2.03 14.60
C SER A 376 1.64 1.10 14.29
N ILE A 377 1.80 -0.21 14.40
CA ILE A 377 0.71 -1.16 14.17
C ILE A 377 0.21 -1.74 15.49
N CYS A 378 -1.11 -1.93 15.60
CA CYS A 378 -1.71 -2.79 16.63
C CYS A 378 -2.95 -3.51 16.06
N SER A 379 -3.52 -4.44 16.82
CA SER A 379 -4.79 -5.03 16.45
C SER A 379 -5.91 -3.99 16.47
N GLU A 380 -6.88 -4.13 15.58
CA GLU A 380 -8.02 -3.22 15.53
C GLU A 380 -8.83 -3.22 16.83
N ALA A 381 -8.99 -4.40 17.44
CA ALA A 381 -9.68 -4.54 18.73
C ALA A 381 -9.01 -3.70 19.83
N GLU A 382 -7.68 -3.74 19.93
CA GLU A 382 -6.93 -2.94 20.89
C GLU A 382 -6.99 -1.44 20.56
N ALA A 383 -6.87 -1.08 19.25
CA ALA A 383 -7.00 0.31 18.83
C ALA A 383 -8.37 0.90 19.22
N THR A 384 -9.44 0.13 18.99
CA THR A 384 -10.81 0.50 19.38
C THR A 384 -10.97 0.61 20.90
N GLU A 385 -10.53 -0.40 21.67
CA GLU A 385 -10.63 -0.39 23.13
C GLU A 385 -9.91 0.80 23.76
N LYS A 386 -8.72 1.12 23.26
CA LYS A 386 -7.87 2.20 23.80
C LYS A 386 -8.16 3.56 23.17
N GLY A 387 -8.94 3.61 22.10
CA GLY A 387 -9.23 4.84 21.36
C GLY A 387 -8.02 5.43 20.65
N TYR A 388 -7.10 4.59 20.13
CA TYR A 388 -5.94 5.06 19.38
C TYR A 388 -6.35 5.65 18.04
N VAL A 389 -5.70 6.76 17.67
CA VAL A 389 -5.99 7.46 16.41
C VAL A 389 -5.28 6.79 15.23
N PRO A 390 -6.00 6.40 14.16
CA PRO A 390 -5.38 5.97 12.91
C PRO A 390 -4.46 7.04 12.33
N PHE A 391 -3.23 6.66 11.99
CA PHE A 391 -2.20 7.60 11.57
C PHE A 391 -2.58 8.35 10.29
N GLY A 392 -3.33 7.73 9.37
CA GLY A 392 -3.79 8.37 8.14
C GLY A 392 -4.83 9.50 8.33
N LEU A 393 -5.35 9.70 9.56
CA LEU A 393 -6.21 10.83 9.91
C LEU A 393 -5.40 12.05 10.40
N ILE A 394 -4.11 11.88 10.67
CA ILE A 394 -3.25 12.97 11.15
C ILE A 394 -2.76 13.80 9.95
N ASN A 395 -3.03 15.10 10.02
CA ASN A 395 -2.56 16.09 9.07
C ASN A 395 -2.14 17.39 9.79
N LYS A 396 -1.72 18.41 9.04
CA LYS A 396 -1.24 19.69 9.58
C LYS A 396 -2.28 20.50 10.37
N ASN A 397 -3.56 20.16 10.26
CA ASN A 397 -4.65 20.81 10.98
C ASN A 397 -5.04 20.05 12.25
N ALA A 398 -4.47 18.85 12.49
CA ALA A 398 -4.64 18.14 13.74
C ALA A 398 -3.87 18.83 14.88
N VAL A 399 -4.52 19.06 16.03
CA VAL A 399 -3.97 19.85 17.14
C VAL A 399 -4.05 19.05 18.44
N MET A 400 -2.96 19.00 19.20
CA MET A 400 -2.94 18.37 20.52
C MET A 400 -3.80 19.15 21.51
N LYS A 401 -4.65 18.43 22.23
CA LYS A 401 -5.48 19.00 23.34
C LYS A 401 -4.77 18.94 24.69
N VAL A 402 -3.85 18.04 24.85
CA VAL A 402 -3.11 17.78 26.09
C VAL A 402 -1.64 17.54 25.80
N ASP A 403 -0.80 17.67 26.85
CA ASP A 403 0.63 17.34 26.76
C ASP A 403 0.80 15.82 26.53
N CYS A 404 1.76 15.46 25.68
CA CYS A 404 2.09 14.09 25.33
C CYS A 404 3.61 13.90 25.32
N LYS A 405 4.09 12.77 25.81
CA LYS A 405 5.52 12.47 25.81
C LYS A 405 5.95 11.72 24.55
N LYS A 406 7.21 11.90 24.17
CA LYS A 406 7.83 11.08 23.15
C LYS A 406 7.61 9.59 23.43
N GLY A 407 7.07 8.86 22.44
CA GLY A 407 6.79 7.44 22.52
C GLY A 407 5.38 7.09 22.99
N ASP A 408 4.59 8.06 23.45
CA ASP A 408 3.19 7.82 23.80
C ASP A 408 2.35 7.55 22.54
N LEU A 409 1.35 6.69 22.71
CA LEU A 409 0.32 6.44 21.68
C LEU A 409 -0.77 7.50 21.81
N ILE A 410 -1.12 8.14 20.69
CA ILE A 410 -2.10 9.24 20.66
C ILE A 410 -3.50 8.67 20.53
N THR A 411 -4.38 9.09 21.46
CA THR A 411 -5.81 8.73 21.46
C THR A 411 -6.68 9.88 20.96
N TYR A 412 -7.94 9.60 20.63
CA TYR A 412 -8.91 10.62 20.20
C TYR A 412 -9.16 11.70 21.26
N ASP A 413 -8.99 11.38 22.55
CA ASP A 413 -9.12 12.36 23.64
C ASP A 413 -7.96 13.36 23.67
N MET A 414 -6.81 12.98 23.14
CA MET A 414 -5.57 13.78 23.17
C MET A 414 -5.43 14.74 22.01
N VAL A 415 -6.21 14.60 20.94
CA VAL A 415 -6.05 15.38 19.70
C VAL A 415 -7.40 15.86 19.16
N ASP A 416 -7.40 17.02 18.55
CA ASP A 416 -8.51 17.52 17.74
C ASP A 416 -8.16 17.32 16.26
N LEU A 417 -8.94 16.46 15.59
CA LEU A 417 -8.70 16.05 14.19
C LEU A 417 -9.41 17.01 13.21
N ASP A 418 -8.85 17.11 12.01
CA ASP A 418 -9.48 17.83 10.91
C ASP A 418 -10.70 17.06 10.37
N LYS A 419 -11.89 17.43 10.86
CA LYS A 419 -13.17 16.78 10.54
C LYS A 419 -13.71 17.15 9.15
N ASP A 420 -13.11 18.13 8.50
CA ASP A 420 -13.56 18.60 7.18
C ASP A 420 -12.98 17.75 6.04
N THR A 421 -11.92 17.00 6.28
CA THR A 421 -11.32 16.09 5.30
C THR A 421 -12.28 14.98 4.87
N LEU A 422 -12.15 14.56 3.62
CA LEU A 422 -12.95 13.46 3.09
C LEU A 422 -12.58 12.13 3.77
N ILE A 423 -11.30 11.90 3.99
CA ILE A 423 -10.82 10.67 4.65
C ILE A 423 -11.44 10.49 6.05
N TYR A 424 -11.56 11.58 6.83
CA TYR A 424 -12.22 11.54 8.13
C TYR A 424 -13.70 11.18 8.01
N LYS A 425 -14.43 11.82 7.08
CA LYS A 425 -15.85 11.57 6.85
C LYS A 425 -16.12 10.13 6.43
N LEU A 426 -15.31 9.62 5.48
CA LEU A 426 -15.45 8.24 5.01
C LEU A 426 -15.03 7.21 6.07
N ARG A 427 -14.02 7.53 6.90
CA ARG A 427 -13.69 6.68 8.04
C ARG A 427 -14.83 6.58 9.05
N LYS A 428 -15.47 7.68 9.34
CA LYS A 428 -16.66 7.69 10.21
C LYS A 428 -17.81 6.85 9.65
N GLU A 429 -18.07 6.94 8.34
CA GLU A 429 -19.04 6.09 7.66
C GLU A 429 -18.64 4.61 7.75
N GLN A 430 -17.34 4.28 7.53
CA GLN A 430 -16.84 2.93 7.69
C GLN A 430 -17.04 2.40 9.10
N ASP A 431 -16.69 3.17 10.12
CA ASP A 431 -16.86 2.76 11.51
C ASP A 431 -18.33 2.45 11.83
N ALA A 432 -19.25 3.27 11.33
CA ALA A 432 -20.69 3.03 11.47
C ALA A 432 -21.16 1.75 10.74
N MET A 433 -20.58 1.42 9.57
CA MET A 433 -20.89 0.17 8.84
C MET A 433 -20.56 -1.09 9.66
N TYR A 434 -19.57 -1.02 10.53
CA TYR A 434 -19.15 -2.13 11.39
C TYR A 434 -19.64 -1.99 12.83
N GLY A 435 -20.63 -1.12 13.08
CA GLY A 435 -21.24 -0.91 14.39
C GLY A 435 -20.32 -0.24 15.41
N LYS A 436 -19.30 0.48 14.95
CA LYS A 436 -18.37 1.23 15.78
C LYS A 436 -18.76 2.71 15.80
N HIS A 437 -18.68 3.32 16.97
CA HIS A 437 -19.02 4.72 17.19
C HIS A 437 -17.84 5.44 17.85
N ILE A 438 -16.66 5.35 17.22
CA ILE A 438 -15.42 5.92 17.76
C ILE A 438 -15.28 7.40 17.35
N LEU A 439 -15.72 7.77 16.15
CA LEU A 439 -15.64 9.11 15.57
C LEU A 439 -16.96 9.89 15.67
#